data_cc38b811e589e4f2c8580c8dd84bac81
#
_entry.id   cc38b811e589e4f2c8580c8dd84bac81
#
_cell.length_a   1.000
_cell.length_b   1.000
_cell.length_c   1.000
_cell.angle_alpha   90.00
_cell.angle_beta   90.00
_cell.angle_gamma   90.00
#
_symmetry.space_group_name_H-M   'P 1'
#
loop_
_entity.id
_entity.type
_entity.pdbx_description
1 polymer ?
#
loop_
_entity_poly.entity_id
_entity_poly.type
_entity_poly.pdbx_seq_one_letter_code
_entity_poly.pdbx_strand_id
1 'polypeptide(L)'
;MAREKFQTLTEQMFYVLLTLREECCGIDVMARIANLTQGRVTVGPGTLYNLLDSFQATGWITETKTEGRRRSYLITPAGEQALAEEYQRLQILSEDYRSYMGRRGEIES
;
A
#
# COMPACT_ATOMS: atom_id res chain seq x y z
N MET A 1 4.82 4.61 -19.37
CA MET A 1 3.94 3.78 -18.54
C MET A 1 3.88 4.36 -17.14
N ALA A 2 2.67 4.44 -16.61
CA ALA A 2 2.48 5.05 -15.30
C ALA A 2 3.20 4.28 -14.19
N ARG A 3 3.41 2.99 -14.38
CA ARG A 3 4.01 2.15 -13.35
C ARG A 3 5.52 2.06 -13.42
N GLU A 4 6.14 2.70 -14.39
CA GLU A 4 7.59 2.59 -14.51
C GLU A 4 8.30 3.10 -13.26
N LYS A 5 7.78 4.16 -12.68
CA LYS A 5 8.40 4.76 -11.51
C LYS A 5 8.22 3.89 -10.27
N PHE A 6 7.10 3.18 -10.18
CA PHE A 6 6.77 2.33 -9.03
C PHE A 6 6.43 0.95 -9.52
N GLN A 7 7.43 0.20 -10.00
CA GLN A 7 7.17 -1.15 -10.47
C GLN A 7 6.76 -2.08 -9.35
N THR A 8 7.28 -1.84 -8.15
CA THR A 8 6.85 -2.56 -6.96
C THR A 8 6.56 -1.53 -5.89
N LEU A 9 5.66 -1.88 -5.00
CA LEU A 9 5.37 -1.04 -3.86
C LEU A 9 6.14 -1.52 -2.66
N THR A 10 6.67 -0.57 -1.88
CA THR A 10 7.21 -0.94 -0.58
C THR A 10 6.05 -1.35 0.32
N GLU A 11 6.39 -2.00 1.42
CA GLU A 11 5.38 -2.40 2.38
C GLU A 11 4.58 -1.19 2.87
N GLN A 12 5.27 -0.09 3.16
CA GLN A 12 4.58 1.12 3.62
C GLN A 12 3.66 1.70 2.55
N MET A 13 4.12 1.73 1.30
CA MET A 13 3.29 2.22 0.21
C MET A 13 2.02 1.39 0.08
N PHE A 14 2.18 0.07 0.16
CA PHE A 14 1.05 -0.83 0.04
C PHE A 14 0.00 -0.54 1.11
N TYR A 15 0.42 -0.40 2.35
CA TYR A 15 -0.53 -0.18 3.43
C TYR A 15 -1.16 1.19 3.38
N VAL A 16 -0.43 2.22 2.97
CA VAL A 16 -1.03 3.55 2.84
C VAL A 16 -2.14 3.52 1.78
N LEU A 17 -1.87 2.94 0.61
CA LEU A 17 -2.90 2.84 -0.41
C LEU A 17 -4.08 2.01 0.05
N LEU A 18 -3.82 0.92 0.76
CA LEU A 18 -4.87 0.04 1.23
C LEU A 18 -5.83 0.75 2.17
N THR A 19 -5.29 1.54 3.11
CA THR A 19 -6.15 2.25 4.05
C THR A 19 -6.97 3.33 3.37
N LEU A 20 -6.49 3.87 2.25
CA LEU A 20 -7.19 4.94 1.55
C LEU A 20 -8.26 4.43 0.60
N ARG A 21 -8.56 3.14 0.63
CA ARG A 21 -9.76 2.65 -0.03
C ARG A 21 -11.02 3.22 0.63
N GLU A 22 -10.91 3.68 1.86
CA GLU A 22 -11.94 4.47 2.52
C GLU A 22 -11.38 5.85 2.78
N GLU A 23 -12.20 6.86 2.62
CA GLU A 23 -11.78 8.23 2.88
C GLU A 23 -11.18 8.35 4.27
N CYS A 24 -10.02 9.00 4.38
CA CYS A 24 -9.29 9.01 5.64
C CYS A 24 -8.33 10.18 5.66
N CYS A 25 -8.19 10.84 6.79
CA CYS A 25 -7.19 11.88 6.93
C CYS A 25 -5.85 11.26 7.32
N GLY A 26 -4.77 12.03 7.08
CA GLY A 26 -3.42 11.50 7.25
C GLY A 26 -3.16 10.92 8.64
N ILE A 27 -3.59 11.62 9.67
CA ILE A 27 -3.36 11.15 11.03
C ILE A 27 -4.00 9.79 11.26
N ASP A 28 -5.21 9.61 10.73
CA ASP A 28 -5.92 8.35 10.90
C ASP A 28 -5.30 7.22 10.09
N VAL A 29 -4.65 7.54 8.96
CA VAL A 29 -3.94 6.53 8.18
C VAL A 29 -2.90 5.83 9.03
N MET A 30 -2.10 6.62 9.77
CA MET A 30 -1.05 6.04 10.60
C MET A 30 -1.64 5.10 11.64
N ALA A 31 -2.71 5.52 12.29
CA ALA A 31 -3.35 4.69 13.32
C ALA A 31 -3.94 3.43 12.71
N ARG A 32 -4.54 3.53 11.54
CA ARG A 32 -5.15 2.38 10.90
C ARG A 32 -4.12 1.34 10.51
N ILE A 33 -2.96 1.79 10.00
CA ILE A 33 -1.90 0.86 9.64
C ILE A 33 -1.39 0.13 10.88
N ALA A 34 -1.16 0.87 11.96
CA ALA A 34 -0.68 0.24 13.19
C ALA A 34 -1.68 -0.79 13.70
N ASN A 35 -2.97 -0.46 13.67
CA ASN A 35 -4.01 -1.39 14.11
C ASN A 35 -4.10 -2.61 13.21
N LEU A 36 -4.10 -2.38 11.91
CA LEU A 36 -4.24 -3.46 10.94
C LEU A 36 -3.11 -4.48 11.06
N THR A 37 -1.90 -3.99 11.32
CA THR A 37 -0.72 -4.85 11.36
C THR A 37 -0.30 -5.20 12.77
N GLN A 38 -1.09 -4.79 13.77
CA GLN A 38 -0.76 -5.03 15.19
C GLN A 38 0.63 -4.49 15.53
N GLY A 39 0.94 -3.33 15.01
CA GLY A 39 2.19 -2.65 15.27
C GLY A 39 3.39 -3.16 14.48
N ARG A 40 3.17 -4.18 13.64
CA ARG A 40 4.28 -4.73 12.85
C ARG A 40 4.79 -3.72 11.83
N VAL A 41 3.89 -2.91 11.29
CA VAL A 41 4.24 -1.87 10.32
C VAL A 41 3.81 -0.54 10.90
N THR A 42 4.72 0.42 10.92
CA THR A 42 4.42 1.78 11.34
C THR A 42 4.93 2.73 10.28
N VAL A 43 4.21 3.84 10.12
CA VAL A 43 4.59 4.88 9.16
C VAL A 43 4.64 6.18 9.92
N GLY A 44 5.82 6.81 9.94
CA GLY A 44 5.96 8.09 10.59
C GLY A 44 5.39 9.22 9.76
N PRO A 45 5.16 10.38 10.37
CA PRO A 45 4.53 11.50 9.65
C PRO A 45 5.32 11.98 8.45
N GLY A 46 6.65 12.05 8.56
CA GLY A 46 7.45 12.49 7.42
C GLY A 46 7.30 11.59 6.22
N THR A 47 7.43 10.28 6.44
CA THR A 47 7.27 9.30 5.39
C THR A 47 5.85 9.34 4.83
N LEU A 48 4.85 9.42 5.72
CA LEU A 48 3.47 9.43 5.28
C LEU A 48 3.18 10.59 4.34
N TYR A 49 3.54 11.80 4.74
CA TYR A 49 3.19 12.95 3.92
C TYR A 49 3.97 12.99 2.62
N ASN A 50 5.20 12.46 2.62
CA ASN A 50 5.92 12.29 1.36
C ASN A 50 5.21 11.31 0.43
N LEU A 51 4.69 10.20 0.98
CA LEU A 51 3.96 9.23 0.18
C LEU A 51 2.66 9.82 -0.33
N LEU A 52 1.93 10.55 0.51
CA LEU A 52 0.68 11.16 0.07
C LEU A 52 0.93 12.14 -1.06
N ASP A 53 1.98 12.96 -0.96
CA ASP A 53 2.32 13.87 -2.03
C ASP A 53 2.64 13.13 -3.33
N SER A 54 3.43 12.07 -3.23
CA SER A 54 3.81 11.30 -4.41
C SER A 54 2.61 10.61 -5.04
N PHE A 55 1.75 10.01 -4.22
CA PHE A 55 0.57 9.34 -4.74
C PHE A 55 -0.38 10.31 -5.40
N GLN A 56 -0.52 11.52 -4.82
CA GLN A 56 -1.39 12.52 -5.41
C GLN A 56 -0.82 13.00 -6.74
N ALA A 57 0.48 13.22 -6.79
CA ALA A 57 1.13 13.65 -8.03
C ALA A 57 1.01 12.58 -9.13
N THR A 58 1.04 11.31 -8.75
CA THR A 58 0.90 10.21 -9.70
C THR A 58 -0.56 9.97 -10.09
N GLY A 59 -1.50 10.51 -9.33
CA GLY A 59 -2.92 10.30 -9.63
C GLY A 59 -3.50 9.07 -8.97
N TRP A 60 -2.81 8.49 -8.00
CA TRP A 60 -3.30 7.29 -7.31
C TRP A 60 -4.24 7.60 -6.17
N ILE A 61 -4.17 8.81 -5.62
CA ILE A 61 -5.12 9.27 -4.62
C ILE A 61 -5.55 10.67 -4.96
N THR A 62 -6.68 11.09 -4.36
CA THR A 62 -7.16 12.44 -4.53
C THR A 62 -7.54 12.99 -3.16
N GLU A 63 -7.32 14.27 -2.97
CA GLU A 63 -7.75 14.92 -1.76
C GLU A 63 -9.25 15.17 -1.85
N THR A 64 -9.99 14.78 -0.82
CA THR A 64 -11.45 14.83 -0.86
C THR A 64 -12.00 16.02 -0.10
N LYS A 65 -11.38 16.38 1.04
CA LYS A 65 -11.83 17.54 1.78
C LYS A 65 -10.70 18.01 2.68
N THR A 66 -10.81 19.27 3.07
CA THR A 66 -9.91 19.88 4.03
C THR A 66 -10.75 20.56 5.09
N GLU A 67 -10.50 20.23 6.34
CA GLU A 67 -11.17 20.85 7.48
C GLU A 67 -10.10 21.35 8.42
N GLY A 68 -9.90 22.67 8.40
CA GLY A 68 -8.79 23.24 9.12
C GLY A 68 -7.47 22.73 8.56
N ARG A 69 -6.72 22.04 9.40
CA ARG A 69 -5.45 21.44 8.97
C ARG A 69 -5.58 19.98 8.57
N ARG A 70 -6.80 19.43 8.64
CA ARG A 70 -7.00 18.02 8.36
C ARG A 70 -7.35 17.87 6.89
N ARG A 71 -6.53 17.10 6.19
CA ARG A 71 -6.77 16.78 4.80
C ARG A 71 -7.11 15.30 4.70
N SER A 72 -8.19 15.03 4.01
CA SER A 72 -8.65 13.66 3.79
C SER A 72 -8.37 13.26 2.36
N TYR A 73 -8.15 11.98 2.14
CA TYR A 73 -7.76 11.44 0.85
C TYR A 73 -8.55 10.18 0.57
N LEU A 74 -8.65 9.86 -0.71
CA LEU A 74 -9.32 8.64 -1.16
C LEU A 74 -8.55 8.10 -2.35
N ILE A 75 -8.43 6.78 -2.42
CA ILE A 75 -7.78 6.14 -3.55
C ILE A 75 -8.59 6.36 -4.82
N THR A 76 -7.91 6.51 -5.95
CA THR A 76 -8.55 6.64 -7.25
C THR A 76 -8.58 5.28 -7.94
N PRO A 77 -9.34 5.15 -9.05
CA PRO A 77 -9.29 3.90 -9.81
C PRO A 77 -7.87 3.52 -10.24
N ALA A 78 -7.05 4.51 -10.61
CA ALA A 78 -5.67 4.21 -10.97
C ALA A 78 -4.89 3.68 -9.78
N GLY A 79 -5.14 4.24 -8.59
CA GLY A 79 -4.50 3.73 -7.38
C GLY A 79 -4.97 2.33 -7.03
N GLU A 80 -6.26 2.06 -7.21
CA GLU A 80 -6.77 0.72 -6.94
C GLU A 80 -6.15 -0.30 -7.88
N GLN A 81 -5.94 0.08 -9.13
CA GLN A 81 -5.30 -0.82 -10.06
C GLN A 81 -3.85 -1.08 -9.67
N ALA A 82 -3.12 -0.05 -9.26
CA ALA A 82 -1.75 -0.23 -8.82
C ALA A 82 -1.68 -1.15 -7.62
N LEU A 83 -2.61 -0.98 -6.68
CA LEU A 83 -2.66 -1.82 -5.48
C LEU A 83 -2.97 -3.27 -5.86
N ALA A 84 -3.93 -3.48 -6.78
CA ALA A 84 -4.30 -4.82 -7.20
C ALA A 84 -3.15 -5.52 -7.93
N GLU A 85 -2.40 -4.79 -8.75
CA GLU A 85 -1.25 -5.37 -9.43
C GLU A 85 -0.18 -5.77 -8.46
N GLU A 86 0.03 -4.97 -7.42
CA GLU A 86 1.00 -5.34 -6.40
C GLU A 86 0.53 -6.57 -5.63
N TYR A 87 -0.74 -6.63 -5.30
CA TYR A 87 -1.28 -7.82 -4.63
C TYR A 87 -1.06 -9.07 -5.47
N GLN A 88 -1.31 -8.95 -6.77
CA GLN A 88 -1.11 -10.09 -7.66
C GLN A 88 0.35 -10.51 -7.71
N ARG A 89 1.26 -9.54 -7.75
CA ARG A 89 2.68 -9.84 -7.72
C ARG A 89 3.05 -10.58 -6.44
N LEU A 90 2.50 -10.15 -5.31
CA LEU A 90 2.78 -10.82 -4.04
C LEU A 90 2.23 -12.24 -4.01
N GLN A 91 1.07 -12.46 -4.62
CA GLN A 91 0.53 -13.81 -4.71
C GLN A 91 1.43 -14.74 -5.51
N ILE A 92 1.96 -14.24 -6.62
CA ILE A 92 2.86 -15.03 -7.45
C ILE A 92 4.11 -15.39 -6.66
N LEU A 93 4.69 -14.41 -5.95
CA LEU A 93 5.86 -14.69 -5.12
C LEU A 93 5.55 -15.73 -4.06
N SER A 94 4.39 -15.61 -3.45
CA SER A 94 3.98 -16.54 -2.40
C SER A 94 3.83 -17.96 -2.96
N GLU A 95 3.24 -18.06 -4.15
CA GLU A 95 3.07 -19.35 -4.78
C GLU A 95 4.41 -19.97 -5.19
N ASP A 96 5.31 -19.15 -5.70
CA ASP A 96 6.64 -19.62 -6.04
C ASP A 96 7.35 -20.16 -4.82
N TYR A 97 7.23 -19.45 -3.70
CA TYR A 97 7.82 -19.91 -2.45
C TYR A 97 7.27 -21.28 -2.06
N ARG A 98 5.95 -21.40 -2.06
CA ARG A 98 5.34 -22.68 -1.64
C ARG A 98 5.69 -23.80 -2.59
N SER A 99 5.67 -23.50 -3.88
CA SER A 99 5.98 -24.52 -4.89
C SER A 99 7.40 -25.02 -4.72
N TYR A 100 8.34 -24.12 -4.55
CA TYR A 100 9.74 -24.53 -4.44
C TYR A 100 10.00 -25.25 -3.12
N MET A 101 9.45 -24.74 -2.03
CA MET A 101 9.63 -25.38 -0.73
C MET A 101 8.91 -26.71 -0.66
N GLY A 102 7.77 -26.83 -1.34
CA GLY A 102 7.07 -28.11 -1.41
C GLY A 102 7.88 -29.17 -2.14
N ARG A 103 8.51 -28.77 -3.25
CA ARG A 103 9.36 -29.71 -3.99
C ARG A 103 10.52 -30.18 -3.12
N ARG A 104 11.09 -29.29 -2.35
CA ARG A 104 12.17 -29.64 -1.45
C ARG A 104 11.69 -30.64 -0.39
N GLY A 105 10.51 -30.36 0.16
CA GLY A 105 9.93 -31.27 1.13
C GLY A 105 9.67 -32.65 0.56
N GLU A 106 9.20 -32.71 -0.68
CA GLU A 106 8.96 -33.98 -1.35
C GLU A 106 10.25 -34.72 -1.54
N ILE A 107 11.32 -34.05 -1.91
CA ILE A 107 12.60 -34.67 -2.11
C ILE A 107 13.14 -35.23 -0.80
N GLU A 108 12.96 -34.48 0.27
CA GLU A 108 13.49 -34.85 1.56
C GLU A 108 12.67 -35.95 2.22
N SER A 109 11.42 -36.07 1.85
CA SER A 109 10.60 -37.11 2.41
C SER A 109 10.62 -38.35 1.52
#